data_b332a2a7d865b8a5ed8dc4ffb9b13baa
#
_entry.id   b332a2a7d865b8a5ed8dc4ffb9b13baa
#
_cell.length_a   1.000
_cell.length_b   1.000
_cell.length_c   1.000
_cell.angle_alpha   90.00
_cell.angle_beta   90.00
_cell.angle_gamma   90.00
#
_symmetry.space_group_name_H-M   'P 1'
#
loop_
_entity.id
_entity.type
_entity.pdbx_description
1 polymer ?
#
loop_
_entity_poly.entity_id
_entity_poly.type
_entity_poly.pdbx_seq_one_letter_code
_entity_poly.pdbx_strand_id
1 'polypeptide(L)'
;MAIAGEAWKLFLETEDKGGFFKAVGDGEVQRAVNASCEKRHTDVARRKEILLGTNQYPNVNEKAADKIENGGCGCHCGCSTEKGPNALLMKRAATDFEELRLATEAAPRRPKVFMLTIGNLAMRLARAQFSTNFFGCAGYEIIDNLGFNTVEEGVDAALAKEADVVVLCSSDDEYATLAPEAFKYLNGRAEFVVAGNPACTDELKAAGINDFVHVRCNVLDTLRDFNNRLLNK
;
A
#
# COMPACT_ATOMS: atom_id res chain seq x y z
N MET A 1 -15.20 9.88 31.54
CA MET A 1 -16.51 10.61 31.55
C MET A 1 -16.93 11.05 30.14
N ALA A 2 -16.07 11.64 29.29
CA ALA A 2 -16.48 12.10 27.95
C ALA A 2 -16.99 10.97 27.02
N ILE A 3 -16.28 9.83 26.94
CA ILE A 3 -16.69 8.68 26.08
C ILE A 3 -18.05 8.11 26.52
N ALA A 4 -18.28 7.97 27.83
CA ALA A 4 -19.56 7.47 28.34
C ALA A 4 -20.71 8.46 28.05
N GLY A 5 -20.43 9.76 28.06
CA GLY A 5 -21.41 10.80 27.72
C GLY A 5 -21.83 10.74 26.24
N GLU A 6 -20.87 10.53 25.34
CA GLU A 6 -21.16 10.39 23.90
C GLU A 6 -21.90 9.06 23.60
N ALA A 7 -21.48 7.96 24.22
CA ALA A 7 -22.20 6.69 24.09
C ALA A 7 -23.66 6.80 24.58
N TRP A 8 -23.89 7.53 25.70
CA TRP A 8 -25.22 7.74 26.22
C TRP A 8 -26.09 8.59 25.28
N LYS A 9 -25.52 9.62 24.65
CA LYS A 9 -26.25 10.40 23.63
C LYS A 9 -26.70 9.52 22.46
N LEU A 10 -25.78 8.72 21.89
CA LEU A 10 -26.11 7.81 20.79
C LEU A 10 -27.18 6.82 21.18
N PHE A 11 -27.16 6.33 22.42
CA PHE A 11 -28.22 5.46 22.95
C PHE A 11 -29.57 6.19 22.95
N LEU A 12 -29.66 7.40 23.54
CA LEU A 12 -30.90 8.19 23.59
C LEU A 12 -31.43 8.54 22.20
N GLU A 13 -30.54 8.94 21.27
CA GLU A 13 -30.90 9.20 19.86
C GLU A 13 -31.50 7.97 19.17
N THR A 14 -31.00 6.79 19.51
CA THR A 14 -31.51 5.51 18.97
C THR A 14 -32.89 5.18 19.57
N GLU A 15 -33.08 5.40 20.87
CA GLU A 15 -34.37 5.19 21.55
C GLU A 15 -35.45 6.14 21.03
N ASP A 16 -35.11 7.41 20.82
CA ASP A 16 -36.04 8.43 20.28
C ASP A 16 -36.54 8.05 18.86
N LYS A 17 -35.75 7.32 18.09
CA LYS A 17 -36.10 6.83 16.75
C LYS A 17 -36.90 5.53 16.76
N GLY A 18 -37.21 4.97 17.92
CA GLY A 18 -37.97 3.76 18.10
C GLY A 18 -37.17 2.52 18.49
N GLY A 19 -35.96 2.76 18.98
CA GLY A 19 -35.10 1.75 19.60
C GLY A 19 -34.21 0.98 18.65
N PHE A 20 -33.32 0.19 19.24
CA PHE A 20 -32.24 -0.53 18.50
C PHE A 20 -32.75 -1.47 17.42
N PHE A 21 -33.80 -2.26 17.72
CA PHE A 21 -34.35 -3.22 16.73
C PHE A 21 -34.90 -2.52 15.48
N LYS A 22 -35.53 -1.38 15.65
CA LYS A 22 -36.01 -0.57 14.54
C LYS A 22 -34.85 0.02 13.74
N ALA A 23 -33.85 0.58 14.42
CA ALA A 23 -32.64 1.12 13.77
C ALA A 23 -31.86 0.05 12.97
N VAL A 24 -31.81 -1.21 13.44
CA VAL A 24 -31.24 -2.33 12.70
C VAL A 24 -32.10 -2.68 11.48
N GLY A 25 -33.44 -2.74 11.63
CA GLY A 25 -34.35 -3.01 10.53
C GLY A 25 -34.29 -1.95 9.42
N ASP A 26 -34.16 -0.69 9.78
CA ASP A 26 -34.06 0.47 8.87
C ASP A 26 -32.62 0.61 8.29
N GLY A 27 -31.66 -0.20 8.73
CA GLY A 27 -30.25 -0.18 8.26
C GLY A 27 -29.42 0.98 8.81
N GLU A 28 -29.89 1.72 9.79
CA GLU A 28 -29.15 2.86 10.38
C GLU A 28 -27.84 2.41 11.07
N VAL A 29 -27.94 1.33 11.85
CA VAL A 29 -26.77 0.76 12.55
C VAL A 29 -25.74 0.30 11.53
N GLN A 30 -26.15 -0.37 10.47
CA GLN A 30 -25.27 -0.87 9.41
C GLN A 30 -24.58 0.28 8.67
N ARG A 31 -25.29 1.36 8.36
CA ARG A 31 -24.70 2.56 7.74
C ARG A 31 -23.62 3.17 8.63
N ALA A 32 -23.88 3.32 9.93
CA ALA A 32 -22.93 3.89 10.88
C ALA A 32 -21.68 3.03 11.06
N VAL A 33 -21.86 1.70 11.16
CA VAL A 33 -20.75 0.74 11.27
C VAL A 33 -19.93 0.70 9.99
N ASN A 34 -20.58 0.67 8.82
CA ASN A 34 -19.89 0.64 7.53
C ASN A 34 -19.10 1.94 7.30
N ALA A 35 -19.65 3.11 7.63
CA ALA A 35 -18.92 4.38 7.55
C ALA A 35 -17.66 4.39 8.44
N SER A 36 -17.75 3.83 9.66
CA SER A 36 -16.60 3.68 10.55
C SER A 36 -15.56 2.69 9.98
N CYS A 37 -16.02 1.59 9.37
CA CYS A 37 -15.18 0.61 8.70
C CYS A 37 -14.42 1.24 7.52
N GLU A 38 -15.10 1.94 6.63
CA GLU A 38 -14.51 2.63 5.47
C GLU A 38 -13.46 3.66 5.89
N LYS A 39 -13.75 4.46 6.93
CA LYS A 39 -12.78 5.39 7.49
C LYS A 39 -11.53 4.67 7.97
N ARG A 40 -11.68 3.57 8.72
CA ARG A 40 -10.57 2.78 9.22
C ARG A 40 -9.75 2.18 8.08
N HIS A 41 -10.38 1.59 7.07
CA HIS A 41 -9.70 1.07 5.89
C HIS A 41 -8.90 2.15 5.14
N THR A 42 -9.45 3.37 5.03
CA THR A 42 -8.74 4.52 4.47
C THR A 42 -7.51 4.90 5.32
N ASP A 43 -7.64 4.89 6.64
CA ASP A 43 -6.52 5.21 7.54
C ASP A 43 -5.44 4.12 7.50
N VAL A 44 -5.80 2.84 7.38
CA VAL A 44 -4.88 1.72 7.16
C VAL A 44 -4.20 1.83 5.78
N ALA A 45 -4.95 2.12 4.71
CA ALA A 45 -4.43 2.27 3.36
C ALA A 45 -3.36 3.36 3.25
N ARG A 46 -3.51 4.43 4.04
CA ARG A 46 -2.59 5.58 4.10
C ARG A 46 -1.54 5.49 5.21
N ARG A 47 -1.46 4.36 5.92
CA ARG A 47 -0.56 4.18 7.09
C ARG A 47 -0.78 5.20 8.22
N LYS A 48 -1.97 5.79 8.36
CA LYS A 48 -2.36 6.53 9.55
C LYS A 48 -2.67 5.58 10.71
N GLU A 49 -3.27 4.43 10.42
CA GLU A 49 -3.36 3.29 11.32
C GLU A 49 -2.35 2.24 10.86
N ILE A 50 -1.39 1.90 11.73
CA ILE A 50 -0.31 0.96 11.43
C ILE A 50 -0.73 -0.45 11.87
N LEU A 51 -0.68 -1.38 10.94
CA LEU A 51 -0.80 -2.81 11.16
C LEU A 51 0.57 -3.44 10.92
N LEU A 52 1.32 -3.67 12.02
CA LEU A 52 2.67 -4.22 11.96
C LEU A 52 2.68 -5.58 11.24
N GLY A 53 3.61 -5.74 10.31
CA GLY A 53 3.69 -6.95 9.47
C GLY A 53 2.77 -6.94 8.25
N THR A 54 1.84 -5.98 8.16
CA THR A 54 0.86 -5.87 7.06
C THR A 54 1.13 -4.65 6.19
N ASN A 55 0.83 -3.45 6.69
CA ASN A 55 1.09 -2.21 5.96
C ASN A 55 2.37 -1.49 6.40
N GLN A 56 3.08 -2.04 7.38
CA GLN A 56 4.36 -1.56 7.90
C GLN A 56 5.23 -2.74 8.34
N TYR A 57 6.49 -2.74 7.93
CA TYR A 57 7.49 -3.78 8.21
C TYR A 57 7.00 -5.21 7.86
N PRO A 58 6.56 -5.46 6.61
CA PRO A 58 6.12 -6.78 6.20
C PRO A 58 7.28 -7.78 6.19
N ASN A 59 6.99 -9.03 6.50
CA ASN A 59 7.96 -10.10 6.27
C ASN A 59 7.91 -10.49 4.78
N VAL A 60 8.91 -10.08 4.02
CA VAL A 60 9.00 -10.35 2.57
C VAL A 60 9.33 -11.81 2.24
N ASN A 61 9.81 -12.60 3.22
CA ASN A 61 10.22 -14.00 3.05
C ASN A 61 9.10 -15.00 3.38
N GLU A 62 7.98 -14.56 3.94
CA GLU A 62 6.84 -15.44 4.20
C GLU A 62 5.88 -15.49 3.01
N LYS A 63 5.16 -16.60 2.90
CA LYS A 63 4.00 -16.71 2.01
C LYS A 63 2.73 -16.42 2.81
N ALA A 64 2.01 -15.38 2.42
CA ALA A 64 0.76 -15.00 3.07
C ALA A 64 -0.32 -16.07 2.86
N ALA A 65 -0.33 -16.71 1.69
CA ALA A 65 -1.27 -17.78 1.35
C ALA A 65 -1.22 -18.98 2.33
N ASP A 66 -0.05 -19.25 2.94
CA ASP A 66 0.10 -20.34 3.90
C ASP A 66 -0.49 -20.04 5.29
N LYS A 67 -0.77 -18.77 5.58
CA LYS A 67 -1.17 -18.27 6.90
C LYS A 67 -2.56 -17.65 6.95
N ILE A 68 -3.04 -17.17 5.80
CA ILE A 68 -4.38 -16.57 5.71
C ILE A 68 -5.38 -17.70 5.55
N GLU A 69 -6.12 -17.99 6.60
CA GLU A 69 -7.28 -18.87 6.51
C GLU A 69 -8.27 -18.25 5.53
N ASN A 70 -8.48 -18.92 4.41
CA ASN A 70 -9.47 -18.51 3.40
C ASN A 70 -10.83 -18.33 4.09
N GLY A 71 -11.28 -17.10 4.14
CA GLY A 71 -12.38 -16.50 4.87
C GLY A 71 -13.69 -17.23 5.01
N GLY A 72 -13.63 -18.44 5.50
CA GLY A 72 -14.74 -18.99 6.22
C GLY A 72 -14.81 -18.28 7.58
N CYS A 73 -15.93 -17.70 7.92
CA CYS A 73 -16.26 -17.39 9.28
C CYS A 73 -15.86 -18.62 10.12
N GLY A 74 -14.85 -18.51 10.99
CA GLY A 74 -14.41 -19.60 11.87
C GLY A 74 -15.46 -19.99 12.93
N CYS A 75 -16.67 -19.48 12.80
CA CYS A 75 -17.84 -19.95 13.51
C CYS A 75 -18.45 -21.13 12.74
N HIS A 76 -18.54 -22.28 13.35
CA HIS A 76 -19.40 -23.40 12.92
C HIS A 76 -20.91 -23.07 12.98
N CYS A 77 -21.29 -21.80 13.05
CA CYS A 77 -22.64 -21.35 12.90
C CYS A 77 -22.93 -21.35 11.38
N GLY A 78 -23.81 -22.16 10.87
CA GLY A 78 -24.23 -22.22 9.47
C GLY A 78 -24.68 -20.86 8.91
N CYS A 79 -23.79 -19.88 8.97
CA CYS A 79 -23.98 -18.54 8.41
C CYS A 79 -24.12 -18.69 6.91
N SER A 80 -25.37 -18.61 6.43
CA SER A 80 -25.68 -18.53 5.02
C SER A 80 -24.88 -17.37 4.41
N THR A 81 -24.28 -17.61 3.26
CA THR A 81 -23.59 -16.60 2.44
C THR A 81 -24.56 -15.57 1.84
N GLU A 82 -25.84 -15.69 2.10
CA GLU A 82 -26.85 -14.72 1.68
C GLU A 82 -26.75 -13.46 2.54
N LYS A 83 -26.02 -12.49 2.01
CA LYS A 83 -25.98 -11.14 2.57
C LYS A 83 -27.29 -10.45 2.22
N GLY A 84 -28.19 -10.32 3.19
CA GLY A 84 -29.35 -9.43 3.05
C GLY A 84 -28.89 -7.99 2.75
N PRO A 85 -29.76 -7.14 2.21
CA PRO A 85 -29.42 -5.75 1.81
C PRO A 85 -28.88 -4.90 2.95
N ASN A 86 -29.14 -5.30 4.20
CA ASN A 86 -28.69 -4.62 5.41
C ASN A 86 -27.68 -5.45 6.23
N ALA A 87 -26.95 -6.39 5.61
CA ALA A 87 -25.95 -7.18 6.32
C ALA A 87 -24.70 -6.33 6.65
N LEU A 88 -24.13 -6.54 7.84
CA LEU A 88 -22.83 -5.99 8.18
C LEU A 88 -21.74 -6.69 7.38
N LEU A 89 -20.82 -5.90 6.82
CA LEU A 89 -19.64 -6.42 6.14
C LEU A 89 -18.64 -6.94 7.17
N MET A 90 -18.38 -8.25 7.16
CA MET A 90 -17.33 -8.86 7.96
C MET A 90 -15.99 -8.65 7.25
N LYS A 91 -15.32 -7.53 7.54
CA LYS A 91 -14.05 -7.15 6.93
C LYS A 91 -13.02 -6.82 8.01
N ARG A 92 -11.88 -7.53 7.99
CA ARG A 92 -10.76 -7.26 8.89
C ARG A 92 -9.98 -6.04 8.37
N ALA A 93 -9.34 -5.29 9.25
CA ALA A 93 -8.53 -4.13 8.86
C ALA A 93 -7.38 -4.49 7.89
N ALA A 94 -6.84 -5.70 7.96
CA ALA A 94 -5.76 -6.19 7.10
C ALA A 94 -6.22 -6.68 5.71
N THR A 95 -7.52 -6.95 5.51
CA THR A 95 -8.06 -7.65 4.33
C THR A 95 -7.55 -7.07 3.01
N ASP A 96 -7.55 -5.75 2.85
CA ASP A 96 -7.16 -5.13 1.58
C ASP A 96 -5.68 -5.37 1.23
N PHE A 97 -4.78 -5.35 2.21
CA PHE A 97 -3.35 -5.67 2.02
C PHE A 97 -3.11 -7.17 1.86
N GLU A 98 -3.89 -8.00 2.53
CA GLU A 98 -3.84 -9.46 2.35
C GLU A 98 -4.25 -9.83 0.93
N GLU A 99 -5.35 -9.28 0.42
CA GLU A 99 -5.80 -9.47 -0.97
C GLU A 99 -4.74 -9.01 -1.98
N LEU A 100 -4.13 -7.84 -1.76
CA LEU A 100 -3.05 -7.31 -2.58
C LEU A 100 -1.87 -8.29 -2.64
N ARG A 101 -1.44 -8.79 -1.48
CA ARG A 101 -0.31 -9.70 -1.37
C ARG A 101 -0.61 -11.07 -1.96
N LEU A 102 -1.80 -11.62 -1.72
CA LEU A 102 -2.26 -12.88 -2.32
C LEU A 102 -2.29 -12.79 -3.85
N ALA A 103 -2.73 -11.67 -4.42
CA ALA A 103 -2.69 -11.46 -5.87
C ALA A 103 -1.26 -11.48 -6.42
N THR A 104 -0.31 -10.88 -5.70
CA THR A 104 1.12 -10.93 -6.06
C THR A 104 1.69 -12.34 -5.96
N GLU A 105 1.34 -13.09 -4.91
CA GLU A 105 1.83 -14.46 -4.68
C GLU A 105 1.21 -15.48 -5.66
N ALA A 106 0.02 -15.20 -6.18
CA ALA A 106 -0.64 -16.02 -7.21
C ALA A 106 -0.07 -15.81 -8.63
N ALA A 107 0.70 -14.74 -8.84
CA ALA A 107 1.32 -14.47 -10.13
C ALA A 107 2.40 -15.49 -10.49
N PRO A 108 2.67 -15.74 -11.79
CA PRO A 108 3.71 -16.68 -12.24
C PRO A 108 5.10 -16.37 -11.67
N ARG A 109 5.41 -15.10 -11.44
CA ARG A 109 6.61 -14.64 -10.75
C ARG A 109 6.32 -13.39 -9.92
N ARG A 110 7.09 -13.21 -8.87
CA ARG A 110 7.04 -11.98 -8.05
C ARG A 110 7.70 -10.83 -8.81
N PRO A 111 7.08 -9.64 -8.87
CA PRO A 111 7.74 -8.46 -9.41
C PRO A 111 9.01 -8.12 -8.61
N LYS A 112 10.08 -7.74 -9.33
CA LYS A 112 11.37 -7.37 -8.75
C LYS A 112 11.49 -5.85 -8.68
N VAL A 113 11.78 -5.33 -7.51
CA VAL A 113 11.97 -3.90 -7.25
C VAL A 113 13.42 -3.63 -6.90
N PHE A 114 14.11 -2.88 -7.72
CA PHE A 114 15.51 -2.53 -7.55
C PHE A 114 15.63 -1.13 -6.92
N MET A 115 16.40 -1.02 -5.83
CA MET A 115 16.70 0.25 -5.18
C MET A 115 17.91 0.91 -5.85
N LEU A 116 17.66 1.82 -6.78
CA LEU A 116 18.74 2.62 -7.39
C LEU A 116 19.22 3.67 -6.38
N THR A 117 20.18 3.29 -5.55
CA THR A 117 20.75 4.14 -4.48
C THR A 117 21.96 4.91 -5.00
N ILE A 118 21.87 6.26 -5.03
CA ILE A 118 22.90 7.14 -5.56
C ILE A 118 22.93 8.46 -4.77
N GLY A 119 24.04 9.17 -4.77
CA GLY A 119 24.19 10.48 -4.13
C GLY A 119 24.37 10.41 -2.60
N ASN A 120 23.76 11.33 -1.87
CA ASN A 120 23.94 11.49 -0.43
C ASN A 120 23.65 10.20 0.35
N LEU A 121 24.67 9.69 1.07
CA LEU A 121 24.62 8.38 1.74
C LEU A 121 23.46 8.25 2.74
N ALA A 122 23.26 9.25 3.59
CA ALA A 122 22.21 9.17 4.63
C ALA A 122 20.82 9.18 4.01
N MET A 123 20.61 10.04 3.02
CA MET A 123 19.31 10.19 2.36
C MET A 123 18.99 8.98 1.47
N ARG A 124 19.94 8.51 0.66
CA ARG A 124 19.71 7.34 -0.19
C ARG A 124 19.35 6.08 0.62
N LEU A 125 20.00 5.87 1.79
CA LEU A 125 19.67 4.75 2.67
C LEU A 125 18.28 4.88 3.30
N ALA A 126 17.92 6.07 3.78
CA ALA A 126 16.59 6.32 4.34
C ALA A 126 15.49 6.12 3.29
N ARG A 127 15.72 6.59 2.04
CA ARG A 127 14.79 6.41 0.93
C ARG A 127 14.67 4.95 0.50
N ALA A 128 15.79 4.22 0.43
CA ALA A 128 15.79 2.80 0.12
C ALA A 128 15.04 1.99 1.19
N GLN A 129 15.29 2.26 2.48
CA GLN A 129 14.57 1.59 3.57
C GLN A 129 13.06 1.87 3.54
N PHE A 130 12.66 3.13 3.28
CA PHE A 130 11.25 3.49 3.10
C PHE A 130 10.63 2.72 1.93
N SER A 131 11.30 2.68 0.78
CA SER A 131 10.80 2.04 -0.44
C SER A 131 10.75 0.51 -0.30
N THR A 132 11.75 -0.10 0.35
CA THR A 132 11.75 -1.52 0.71
C THR A 132 10.52 -1.88 1.53
N ASN A 133 10.21 -1.09 2.56
CA ASN A 133 9.03 -1.27 3.38
C ASN A 133 7.73 -1.01 2.58
N PHE A 134 7.75 -0.06 1.65
CA PHE A 134 6.59 0.29 0.82
C PHE A 134 6.22 -0.87 -0.12
N PHE A 135 7.13 -1.29 -0.97
CA PHE A 135 6.89 -2.36 -1.95
C PHE A 135 6.81 -3.75 -1.31
N GLY A 136 7.49 -3.94 -0.19
CA GLY A 136 7.39 -5.17 0.61
C GLY A 136 5.97 -5.48 1.08
N CYS A 137 5.12 -4.47 1.29
CA CYS A 137 3.70 -4.68 1.67
C CYS A 137 2.89 -5.40 0.59
N ALA A 138 3.25 -5.26 -0.69
CA ALA A 138 2.68 -6.03 -1.79
C ALA A 138 3.34 -7.40 -1.96
N GLY A 139 4.40 -7.71 -1.21
CA GLY A 139 5.13 -8.97 -1.33
C GLY A 139 6.11 -9.01 -2.50
N TYR A 140 6.53 -7.87 -3.06
CA TYR A 140 7.52 -7.83 -4.14
C TYR A 140 8.90 -8.29 -3.68
N GLU A 141 9.70 -8.81 -4.61
CA GLU A 141 11.10 -9.12 -4.38
C GLU A 141 11.92 -7.82 -4.36
N ILE A 142 12.59 -7.54 -3.25
CA ILE A 142 13.39 -6.33 -3.10
C ILE A 142 14.86 -6.64 -3.38
N ILE A 143 15.46 -5.87 -4.30
CA ILE A 143 16.88 -5.96 -4.63
C ILE A 143 17.56 -4.71 -4.12
N ASP A 144 18.26 -4.86 -3.01
CA ASP A 144 19.05 -3.80 -2.35
C ASP A 144 20.51 -3.86 -2.82
N ASN A 145 21.28 -2.78 -2.56
CA ASN A 145 22.68 -2.66 -2.95
C ASN A 145 23.42 -1.66 -2.06
N LEU A 146 24.73 -1.56 -2.24
CA LEU A 146 25.59 -0.64 -1.48
C LEU A 146 25.62 0.79 -2.05
N GLY A 147 25.06 0.98 -3.26
CA GLY A 147 25.04 2.26 -3.96
C GLY A 147 25.93 2.30 -5.18
N PHE A 148 25.64 3.26 -6.05
CA PHE A 148 26.33 3.46 -7.32
C PHE A 148 26.96 4.86 -7.37
N ASN A 149 28.00 5.02 -8.20
CA ASN A 149 28.64 6.31 -8.44
C ASN A 149 27.99 7.06 -9.62
N THR A 150 27.44 6.31 -10.58
CA THR A 150 26.75 6.88 -11.74
C THR A 150 25.38 6.25 -11.94
N VAL A 151 24.53 6.96 -12.67
CA VAL A 151 23.18 6.50 -13.00
C VAL A 151 23.24 5.26 -13.92
N GLU A 152 24.15 5.28 -14.89
CA GLU A 152 24.30 4.18 -15.87
C GLU A 152 24.67 2.88 -15.17
N GLU A 153 25.67 2.90 -14.29
CA GLU A 153 26.07 1.71 -13.51
C GLU A 153 24.88 1.11 -12.75
N GLY A 154 24.06 1.97 -12.12
CA GLY A 154 22.93 1.54 -11.33
C GLY A 154 21.78 1.02 -12.17
N VAL A 155 21.46 1.65 -13.28
CA VAL A 155 20.41 1.19 -14.21
C VAL A 155 20.85 -0.11 -14.91
N ASP A 156 22.10 -0.23 -15.33
CA ASP A 156 22.60 -1.47 -15.93
C ASP A 156 22.55 -2.64 -14.94
N ALA A 157 22.89 -2.37 -13.66
CA ALA A 157 22.75 -3.37 -12.60
C ALA A 157 21.28 -3.78 -12.38
N ALA A 158 20.34 -2.84 -12.44
CA ALA A 158 18.92 -3.12 -12.32
C ALA A 158 18.42 -4.01 -13.48
N LEU A 159 18.82 -3.69 -14.69
CA LEU A 159 18.45 -4.46 -15.90
C LEU A 159 19.09 -5.86 -15.91
N ALA A 160 20.34 -5.98 -15.45
CA ALA A 160 21.00 -7.27 -15.29
C ALA A 160 20.31 -8.20 -14.27
N LYS A 161 19.54 -7.61 -13.32
CA LYS A 161 18.71 -8.34 -12.36
C LYS A 161 17.27 -8.55 -12.85
N GLU A 162 16.95 -8.12 -14.06
CA GLU A 162 15.61 -8.18 -14.64
C GLU A 162 14.58 -7.48 -13.73
N ALA A 163 14.92 -6.29 -13.25
CA ALA A 163 14.03 -5.51 -12.39
C ALA A 163 12.81 -5.03 -13.17
N ASP A 164 11.62 -5.20 -12.59
CA ASP A 164 10.36 -4.69 -13.14
C ASP A 164 10.13 -3.23 -12.76
N VAL A 165 10.65 -2.83 -11.60
CA VAL A 165 10.57 -1.47 -11.05
C VAL A 165 11.94 -1.01 -10.60
N VAL A 166 12.34 0.19 -11.00
CA VAL A 166 13.55 0.86 -10.55
C VAL A 166 13.16 2.07 -9.71
N VAL A 167 13.53 2.05 -8.43
CA VAL A 167 13.22 3.12 -7.48
C VAL A 167 14.46 3.96 -7.24
N LEU A 168 14.47 5.19 -7.73
CA LEU A 168 15.56 6.13 -7.49
C LEU A 168 15.51 6.64 -6.04
N CYS A 169 16.57 6.36 -5.29
CA CYS A 169 16.74 6.72 -3.89
C CYS A 169 17.92 7.68 -3.74
N SER A 170 17.63 8.96 -3.52
CA SER A 170 18.61 10.03 -3.34
C SER A 170 18.08 11.13 -2.41
N SER A 171 18.76 12.27 -2.32
CA SER A 171 18.24 13.45 -1.63
C SER A 171 17.30 14.26 -2.52
N ASP A 172 16.44 15.07 -1.90
CA ASP A 172 15.45 15.88 -2.64
C ASP A 172 16.13 16.86 -3.60
N ASP A 173 17.31 17.39 -3.25
CA ASP A 173 18.08 18.34 -4.07
C ASP A 173 18.71 17.67 -5.31
N GLU A 174 19.04 16.38 -5.23
CA GLU A 174 19.67 15.63 -6.31
C GLU A 174 18.70 15.12 -7.36
N TYR A 175 17.40 15.01 -7.03
CA TYR A 175 16.40 14.46 -7.95
C TYR A 175 16.21 15.29 -9.22
N ALA A 176 16.38 16.61 -9.16
CA ALA A 176 16.25 17.47 -10.33
C ALA A 176 17.21 17.08 -11.48
N THR A 177 18.38 16.55 -11.14
CA THR A 177 19.40 16.11 -12.10
C THR A 177 19.34 14.60 -12.35
N LEU A 178 19.37 13.81 -11.27
CA LEU A 178 19.47 12.34 -11.37
C LEU A 178 18.21 11.67 -11.94
N ALA A 179 17.02 12.20 -11.65
CA ALA A 179 15.79 11.53 -12.08
C ALA A 179 15.57 11.60 -13.60
N PRO A 180 15.72 12.75 -14.28
CA PRO A 180 15.63 12.80 -15.74
C PRO A 180 16.71 11.97 -16.45
N GLU A 181 17.94 11.95 -15.90
CA GLU A 181 19.05 11.16 -16.42
C GLU A 181 18.74 9.66 -16.35
N ALA A 182 18.34 9.17 -15.17
CA ALA A 182 17.99 7.78 -14.96
C ALA A 182 16.77 7.35 -15.80
N PHE A 183 15.74 8.18 -15.86
CA PHE A 183 14.53 7.92 -16.64
C PHE A 183 14.85 7.80 -18.14
N LYS A 184 15.64 8.73 -18.67
CA LYS A 184 16.09 8.70 -20.06
C LYS A 184 16.94 7.49 -20.37
N TYR A 185 17.89 7.15 -19.50
CA TYR A 185 18.79 6.00 -19.70
C TYR A 185 18.03 4.68 -19.56
N LEU A 186 17.09 4.56 -18.62
CA LEU A 186 16.21 3.40 -18.46
C LEU A 186 15.32 3.18 -19.69
N ASN A 187 14.87 4.24 -20.34
CA ASN A 187 14.16 4.23 -21.62
C ASN A 187 12.98 3.25 -21.67
N GLY A 188 12.14 3.23 -20.65
CA GLY A 188 10.93 2.39 -20.59
C GLY A 188 11.16 0.89 -20.43
N ARG A 189 12.41 0.44 -20.16
CA ARG A 189 12.74 -0.99 -19.95
C ARG A 189 12.24 -1.55 -18.63
N ALA A 190 11.89 -0.68 -17.67
CA ALA A 190 11.23 -1.01 -16.41
C ALA A 190 10.38 0.19 -15.97
N GLU A 191 9.48 -0.01 -15.00
CA GLU A 191 8.75 1.09 -14.36
C GLU A 191 9.74 1.94 -13.54
N PHE A 192 9.64 3.28 -13.64
CA PHE A 192 10.54 4.18 -12.93
C PHE A 192 9.82 4.96 -11.83
N VAL A 193 10.38 4.94 -10.64
CA VAL A 193 9.77 5.54 -9.44
C VAL A 193 10.79 6.43 -8.74
N VAL A 194 10.36 7.59 -8.26
CA VAL A 194 11.16 8.47 -7.39
C VAL A 194 10.73 8.29 -5.94
N ALA A 195 11.69 7.99 -5.06
CA ALA A 195 11.46 7.83 -3.62
C ALA A 195 11.47 9.19 -2.91
N GLY A 196 10.37 9.92 -3.01
CA GLY A 196 10.24 11.25 -2.41
C GLY A 196 9.11 12.06 -3.04
N ASN A 197 8.98 13.29 -2.58
CA ASN A 197 8.14 14.31 -3.19
C ASN A 197 8.92 15.63 -3.19
N PRO A 198 9.98 15.71 -4.04
CA PRO A 198 10.86 16.88 -4.08
C PRO A 198 10.14 18.12 -4.63
N ALA A 199 10.71 19.30 -4.40
CA ALA A 199 10.16 20.56 -4.90
C ALA A 199 10.05 20.58 -6.43
N CYS A 200 10.93 19.87 -7.15
CA CYS A 200 10.93 19.74 -8.61
C CYS A 200 9.91 18.72 -9.17
N THR A 201 8.98 18.22 -8.36
CA THR A 201 8.01 17.18 -8.79
C THR A 201 7.25 17.56 -10.06
N ASP A 202 6.84 18.82 -10.21
CA ASP A 202 6.09 19.27 -11.40
C ASP A 202 6.96 19.26 -12.66
N GLU A 203 8.24 19.62 -12.53
CA GLU A 203 9.22 19.54 -13.62
C GLU A 203 9.49 18.09 -14.03
N LEU A 204 9.61 17.19 -13.04
CA LEU A 204 9.80 15.76 -13.29
C LEU A 204 8.58 15.14 -13.98
N LYS A 205 7.37 15.55 -13.61
CA LYS A 205 6.15 15.12 -14.30
C LYS A 205 6.10 15.63 -15.74
N ALA A 206 6.51 16.87 -15.99
CA ALA A 206 6.62 17.40 -17.33
C ALA A 206 7.65 16.63 -18.21
N ALA A 207 8.67 16.05 -17.58
CA ALA A 207 9.63 15.13 -18.22
C ALA A 207 9.12 13.69 -18.41
N GLY A 208 7.88 13.39 -17.98
CA GLY A 208 7.26 12.06 -18.12
C GLY A 208 7.41 11.14 -16.91
N ILE A 209 8.00 11.60 -15.81
CA ILE A 209 8.16 10.83 -14.58
C ILE A 209 6.92 11.04 -13.72
N ASN A 210 6.08 10.01 -13.59
CA ASN A 210 4.77 10.13 -12.94
C ASN A 210 4.64 9.40 -11.61
N ASP A 211 5.52 8.45 -11.33
CA ASP A 211 5.45 7.61 -10.14
C ASP A 211 6.36 8.12 -9.02
N PHE A 212 5.74 8.50 -7.90
CA PHE A 212 6.42 9.00 -6.70
C PHE A 212 5.90 8.26 -5.48
N VAL A 213 6.81 7.77 -4.64
CA VAL A 213 6.45 7.11 -3.37
C VAL A 213 6.98 7.92 -2.18
N HIS A 214 6.09 8.32 -1.29
CA HIS A 214 6.40 9.15 -0.14
C HIS A 214 5.40 8.93 1.00
N VAL A 215 5.65 9.49 2.18
CA VAL A 215 4.86 9.27 3.41
C VAL A 215 3.38 9.69 3.31
N ARG A 216 3.00 10.51 2.32
CA ARG A 216 1.62 10.98 2.13
C ARG A 216 0.85 10.18 1.06
N CYS A 217 1.50 9.22 0.40
CA CYS A 217 0.83 8.36 -0.58
C CYS A 217 -0.27 7.52 0.06
N ASN A 218 -1.29 7.20 -0.72
CA ASN A 218 -2.14 6.06 -0.41
C ASN A 218 -1.38 4.79 -0.84
N VAL A 219 -0.79 4.12 0.13
CA VAL A 219 0.09 2.96 -0.12
C VAL A 219 -0.65 1.83 -0.82
N LEU A 220 -1.87 1.54 -0.37
CA LEU A 220 -2.69 0.46 -0.95
C LEU A 220 -3.05 0.73 -2.40
N ASP A 221 -3.56 1.93 -2.71
CA ASP A 221 -3.97 2.27 -4.08
C ASP A 221 -2.78 2.32 -5.03
N THR A 222 -1.66 2.90 -4.57
CA THR A 222 -0.42 2.92 -5.36
C THR A 222 0.07 1.50 -5.67
N LEU A 223 0.10 0.61 -4.68
CA LEU A 223 0.53 -0.78 -4.90
C LEU A 223 -0.46 -1.60 -5.74
N ARG A 224 -1.76 -1.34 -5.63
CA ARG A 224 -2.77 -1.94 -6.53
C ARG A 224 -2.54 -1.52 -7.98
N ASP A 225 -2.20 -0.26 -8.21
CA ASP A 225 -1.88 0.24 -9.55
C ASP A 225 -0.62 -0.45 -10.12
N PHE A 226 0.43 -0.61 -9.31
CA PHE A 226 1.60 -1.39 -9.71
C PHE A 226 1.25 -2.85 -10.00
N ASN A 227 0.44 -3.52 -9.18
CA ASN A 227 -0.03 -4.88 -9.46
C ASN A 227 -0.76 -4.96 -10.80
N ASN A 228 -1.66 -4.01 -11.10
CA ASN A 228 -2.38 -3.98 -12.36
C ASN A 228 -1.45 -3.85 -13.57
N ARG A 229 -0.37 -3.08 -13.46
CA ARG A 229 0.63 -2.89 -14.52
C ARG A 229 1.60 -4.06 -14.67
N LEU A 230 1.94 -4.74 -13.57
CA LEU A 230 3.02 -5.73 -13.55
C LEU A 230 2.53 -7.19 -13.63
N LEU A 231 1.38 -7.52 -13.03
CA LEU A 231 0.90 -8.91 -12.97
C LEU A 231 0.11 -9.34 -14.22
N ASN A 232 -0.27 -8.40 -15.07
CA ASN A 232 -1.00 -8.66 -16.33
C ASN A 232 -0.10 -8.61 -17.58
N LYS A 233 1.23 -8.60 -17.39
CA LYS A 233 2.23 -8.61 -18.49
C LYS A 233 2.62 -10.01 -18.89
#